data_79622b94c68ca0e653a326f4f6c0cc00
#
_entry.id   79622b94c68ca0e653a326f4f6c0cc00
#
_cell.length_a   1.000
_cell.length_b   1.000
_cell.length_c   1.000
_cell.angle_alpha   90.00
_cell.angle_beta   90.00
_cell.angle_gamma   90.00
#
_symmetry.space_group_name_H-M   'P 1'
#
loop_
_entity.id
_entity.type
_entity.pdbx_description
1 polymer ?
#
loop_
_entity_poly.entity_id
_entity_poly.type
_entity_poly.pdbx_seq_one_letter_code
_entity_poly.pdbx_strand_id
1 'polypeptide(L)'
;MALPIDLLLKDIMGIRRCLFVKVSIFITCLSDAIYPQVGEAMSRILACQGVKLHFPEVQTCCGQPAFNSGYWDEARTSARTLLEAFDDSDFIVSPSGSCTGMIHHYYPSLFKDDPVMLTKAREFSGKIYEFSQFLVNVLGVTDIGAHFPHKVTYHPSCHGTRLLGIKEEPRQLLANVKGIEFVELPFAEDCCGFGGTFAVKMSEISGAMVEEKVQHVIETEAEVLVGMDMGCLMNIGGRLRYEGKQVRVMHLAELLHEGVKQKV
;
A
#
# COMPACT_ATOMS: atom_id res chain seq x y z
N MET A 1 23.72 16.34 -6.84
CA MET A 1 24.05 15.89 -5.48
C MET A 1 22.81 16.19 -4.65
N ALA A 2 21.92 15.22 -4.51
CA ALA A 2 20.69 15.39 -3.71
C ALA A 2 21.08 15.44 -2.24
N LEU A 3 20.59 16.44 -1.51
CA LEU A 3 20.74 16.53 -0.04
C LEU A 3 20.09 15.31 0.59
N PRO A 4 20.70 14.71 1.62
CA PRO A 4 20.11 13.57 2.31
C PRO A 4 18.77 13.99 2.93
N ILE A 5 17.76 13.13 2.75
CA ILE A 5 16.37 13.27 3.23
C ILE A 5 16.32 13.62 4.73
N ASP A 6 17.26 13.12 5.53
CA ASP A 6 17.40 13.44 6.96
C ASP A 6 17.59 14.94 7.28
N LEU A 7 18.14 15.73 6.35
CA LEU A 7 18.33 17.17 6.57
C LEU A 7 17.04 17.96 6.28
N LEU A 8 16.27 17.54 5.29
CA LEU A 8 14.95 18.11 4.95
C LEU A 8 13.91 17.83 6.07
N LEU A 9 13.94 16.63 6.66
CA LEU A 9 13.00 16.23 7.72
C LEU A 9 13.30 16.90 9.07
N LYS A 10 14.56 17.13 9.42
CA LYS A 10 14.91 17.86 10.66
C LYS A 10 14.47 19.32 10.65
N ASP A 11 14.42 19.96 9.48
CA ASP A 11 13.86 21.31 9.33
C ASP A 11 12.32 21.32 9.32
N ILE A 12 11.66 20.22 8.98
CA ILE A 12 10.19 20.07 8.97
C ILE A 12 9.63 19.87 10.38
N MET A 13 10.36 19.24 11.31
CA MET A 13 9.95 19.05 12.72
C MET A 13 10.04 20.32 13.57
N GLY A 14 10.61 21.40 13.10
CA GLY A 14 10.58 22.75 13.68
C GLY A 14 9.37 23.55 13.20
N ILE A 15 8.18 23.23 13.69
CA ILE A 15 6.96 24.08 13.82
C ILE A 15 7.00 25.37 12.97
N ARG A 16 6.77 25.31 11.66
CA ARG A 16 6.26 26.41 10.79
C ARG A 16 6.35 26.21 9.28
N ARG A 17 6.88 25.12 8.74
CA ARG A 17 7.08 24.94 7.28
C ARG A 17 6.22 23.89 6.57
N CYS A 18 5.25 23.24 7.23
CA CYS A 18 4.31 22.31 6.59
C CYS A 18 3.33 22.97 5.57
N LEU A 19 3.40 24.30 5.39
CA LEU A 19 2.45 25.04 4.54
C LEU A 19 2.73 24.93 3.02
N PHE A 20 3.80 24.29 2.60
CA PHE A 20 4.18 24.26 1.18
C PHE A 20 4.45 22.86 0.61
N VAL A 21 4.37 21.79 1.41
CA VAL A 21 4.62 20.42 0.91
C VAL A 21 3.33 19.86 0.32
N LYS A 22 3.36 19.48 -0.95
CA LYS A 22 2.23 18.89 -1.67
C LYS A 22 2.30 17.37 -1.59
N VAL A 23 1.44 16.78 -0.76
CA VAL A 23 1.27 15.33 -0.65
C VAL A 23 0.07 14.89 -1.47
N SER A 24 0.31 14.10 -2.50
CA SER A 24 -0.74 13.62 -3.40
C SER A 24 -1.12 12.17 -3.10
N ILE A 25 -2.41 11.87 -3.22
CA ILE A 25 -2.95 10.52 -3.04
C ILE A 25 -3.00 9.78 -4.38
N PHE A 26 -2.32 8.64 -4.46
CA PHE A 26 -2.50 7.67 -5.53
C PHE A 26 -3.36 6.52 -5.05
N ILE A 27 -4.68 6.56 -5.38
CA ILE A 27 -5.68 5.64 -4.79
C ILE A 27 -5.54 4.22 -5.28
N THR A 28 -5.03 3.96 -6.46
CA THR A 28 -4.98 2.69 -7.18
C THR A 28 -6.32 2.20 -7.72
N CYS A 29 -6.30 1.48 -8.84
CA CYS A 29 -7.53 1.10 -9.55
C CYS A 29 -8.45 0.17 -8.74
N LEU A 30 -7.90 -0.79 -7.98
CA LEU A 30 -8.71 -1.70 -7.17
C LEU A 30 -9.33 -0.99 -5.96
N SER A 31 -8.57 -0.11 -5.29
CA SER A 31 -9.09 0.65 -4.16
C SER A 31 -10.15 1.64 -4.62
N ASP A 32 -9.94 2.32 -5.75
CA ASP A 32 -10.93 3.27 -6.28
C ASP A 32 -12.23 2.59 -6.69
N ALA A 33 -12.14 1.51 -7.49
CA ALA A 33 -13.31 0.89 -8.09
C ALA A 33 -14.11 -0.03 -7.15
N ILE A 34 -13.45 -0.69 -6.17
CA ILE A 34 -14.06 -1.76 -5.38
C ILE A 34 -14.01 -1.46 -3.88
N TYR A 35 -12.97 -0.77 -3.40
CA TYR A 35 -12.71 -0.54 -1.98
C TYR A 35 -12.43 0.94 -1.67
N PRO A 36 -13.32 1.88 -2.07
CA PRO A 36 -13.07 3.32 -1.93
C PRO A 36 -12.88 3.75 -0.47
N GLN A 37 -13.43 2.99 0.49
CA GLN A 37 -13.25 3.23 1.92
C GLN A 37 -11.78 3.16 2.37
N VAL A 38 -10.91 2.45 1.65
CA VAL A 38 -9.46 2.39 1.93
C VAL A 38 -8.81 3.75 1.70
N GLY A 39 -9.12 4.38 0.57
CA GLY A 39 -8.63 5.72 0.23
C GLY A 39 -9.18 6.78 1.20
N GLU A 40 -10.45 6.67 1.58
CA GLU A 40 -11.06 7.54 2.58
C GLU A 40 -10.36 7.41 3.94
N ALA A 41 -10.17 6.17 4.42
CA ALA A 41 -9.50 5.91 5.68
C ALA A 41 -8.07 6.44 5.70
N MET A 42 -7.29 6.16 4.65
CA MET A 42 -5.92 6.67 4.49
C MET A 42 -5.89 8.21 4.51
N SER A 43 -6.75 8.85 3.72
CA SER A 43 -6.81 10.32 3.64
C SER A 43 -7.18 10.94 4.98
N ARG A 44 -8.13 10.38 5.73
CA ARG A 44 -8.51 10.86 7.05
C ARG A 44 -7.38 10.75 8.06
N ILE A 45 -6.65 9.62 8.07
CA ILE A 45 -5.50 9.44 8.96
C ILE A 45 -4.41 10.47 8.64
N LEU A 46 -4.03 10.63 7.38
CA LEU A 46 -3.01 11.60 6.98
C LEU A 46 -3.42 13.04 7.29
N ALA A 47 -4.69 13.40 7.08
CA ALA A 47 -5.22 14.72 7.44
C ALA A 47 -5.16 14.97 8.95
N CYS A 48 -5.45 13.97 9.80
CA CYS A 48 -5.29 14.05 11.26
C CYS A 48 -3.83 14.25 11.70
N GLN A 49 -2.85 13.86 10.87
CA GLN A 49 -1.44 14.15 11.11
C GLN A 49 -1.01 15.55 10.60
N GLY A 50 -1.96 16.39 10.19
CA GLY A 50 -1.70 17.73 9.69
C GLY A 50 -1.21 17.80 8.24
N VAL A 51 -1.30 16.73 7.50
CA VAL A 51 -0.89 16.67 6.08
C VAL A 51 -1.96 17.31 5.20
N LYS A 52 -1.57 18.29 4.39
CA LYS A 52 -2.44 18.85 3.36
C LYS A 52 -2.41 17.95 2.11
N LEU A 53 -3.54 17.29 1.86
CA LEU A 53 -3.66 16.33 0.77
C LEU A 53 -4.12 16.99 -0.53
N HIS A 54 -3.60 16.48 -1.63
CA HIS A 54 -4.03 16.75 -2.99
C HIS A 54 -4.45 15.43 -3.65
N PHE A 55 -5.52 15.48 -4.42
CA PHE A 55 -6.02 14.32 -5.17
C PHE A 55 -6.05 14.68 -6.67
N PRO A 56 -5.08 14.24 -7.48
CA PRO A 56 -5.15 14.40 -8.92
C PRO A 56 -6.30 13.57 -9.48
N GLU A 57 -7.27 14.22 -10.13
CA GLU A 57 -8.46 13.52 -10.68
C GLU A 57 -8.08 12.66 -11.89
N VAL A 58 -7.08 13.09 -12.66
CA VAL A 58 -6.60 12.38 -13.84
C VAL A 58 -5.51 11.38 -13.43
N GLN A 59 -5.90 10.30 -12.75
CA GLN A 59 -5.01 9.20 -12.42
C GLN A 59 -5.55 7.88 -12.98
N THR A 60 -4.68 6.91 -13.24
CA THR A 60 -5.02 5.63 -13.84
C THR A 60 -4.34 4.46 -13.10
N CYS A 61 -4.48 3.25 -13.63
CA CYS A 61 -3.77 2.07 -13.13
C CYS A 61 -2.25 2.27 -13.18
N CYS A 62 -1.51 1.68 -12.22
CA CYS A 62 -0.05 1.65 -12.25
C CYS A 62 0.56 0.88 -13.46
N GLY A 63 -0.25 0.23 -14.26
CA GLY A 63 0.19 -0.55 -15.41
C GLY A 63 0.72 -1.96 -15.10
N GLN A 64 0.73 -2.38 -13.83
CA GLN A 64 1.27 -3.69 -13.44
C GLN A 64 0.61 -4.88 -14.13
N PRO A 65 -0.71 -4.96 -14.33
CA PRO A 65 -1.33 -6.08 -15.05
C PRO A 65 -0.85 -6.20 -16.51
N ALA A 66 -0.70 -5.07 -17.20
CA ALA A 66 -0.16 -5.01 -18.55
C ALA A 66 1.33 -5.42 -18.56
N PHE A 67 2.14 -4.85 -17.66
CA PHE A 67 3.55 -5.17 -17.51
C PHE A 67 3.79 -6.66 -17.28
N ASN A 68 3.10 -7.26 -16.31
CA ASN A 68 3.23 -8.68 -15.96
C ASN A 68 2.75 -9.61 -17.08
N SER A 69 1.93 -9.11 -18.00
CA SER A 69 1.43 -9.87 -19.16
C SER A 69 2.25 -9.67 -20.43
N GLY A 70 3.34 -8.86 -20.38
CA GLY A 70 4.19 -8.58 -21.54
C GLY A 70 3.69 -7.44 -22.43
N TYR A 71 2.59 -6.76 -22.07
CA TYR A 71 2.05 -5.61 -22.79
C TYR A 71 2.75 -4.32 -22.32
N TRP A 72 4.02 -4.18 -22.68
CA TRP A 72 4.85 -3.11 -22.14
C TRP A 72 4.54 -1.73 -22.70
N ASP A 73 3.99 -1.66 -23.92
CA ASP A 73 3.58 -0.37 -24.52
C ASP A 73 2.34 0.20 -23.80
N GLU A 74 1.39 -0.65 -23.45
CA GLU A 74 0.23 -0.31 -22.65
C GLU A 74 0.64 0.09 -21.22
N ALA A 75 1.62 -0.62 -20.65
CA ALA A 75 2.18 -0.26 -19.34
C ALA A 75 2.88 1.11 -19.40
N ARG A 76 3.63 1.42 -20.47
CA ARG A 76 4.24 2.74 -20.69
C ARG A 76 3.17 3.84 -20.84
N THR A 77 2.08 3.55 -21.53
CA THR A 77 0.97 4.50 -21.69
C THR A 77 0.37 4.86 -20.34
N SER A 78 0.04 3.87 -19.51
CA SER A 78 -0.44 4.09 -18.15
C SER A 78 0.58 4.85 -17.29
N ALA A 79 1.87 4.49 -17.39
CA ALA A 79 2.92 5.15 -16.64
C ALA A 79 3.07 6.64 -17.03
N ARG A 80 3.00 6.99 -18.32
CA ARG A 80 3.05 8.40 -18.78
C ARG A 80 1.91 9.22 -18.17
N THR A 81 0.70 8.69 -18.15
CA THR A 81 -0.45 9.38 -17.53
C THR A 81 -0.20 9.65 -16.05
N LEU A 82 0.33 8.69 -15.30
CA LEU A 82 0.65 8.90 -13.88
C LEU A 82 1.79 9.90 -13.68
N LEU A 83 2.86 9.81 -14.48
CA LEU A 83 3.98 10.77 -14.41
C LEU A 83 3.50 12.21 -14.63
N GLU A 84 2.56 12.43 -15.55
CA GLU A 84 1.95 13.75 -15.81
C GLU A 84 1.01 14.18 -14.68
N ALA A 85 0.15 13.26 -14.18
CA ALA A 85 -0.83 13.58 -13.14
C ALA A 85 -0.20 13.99 -11.81
N PHE A 86 1.00 13.52 -11.52
CA PHE A 86 1.70 13.75 -10.25
C PHE A 86 3.00 14.56 -10.38
N ASP A 87 3.23 15.23 -11.51
CA ASP A 87 4.49 15.93 -11.82
C ASP A 87 4.87 16.99 -10.75
N ASP A 88 3.87 17.71 -10.26
CA ASP A 88 4.02 18.78 -9.27
C ASP A 88 3.91 18.31 -7.79
N SER A 89 3.90 17.01 -7.54
CA SER A 89 3.82 16.44 -6.19
C SER A 89 5.21 16.36 -5.56
N ASP A 90 5.31 16.74 -4.27
CA ASP A 90 6.52 16.53 -3.47
C ASP A 90 6.59 15.10 -2.93
N PHE A 91 5.45 14.57 -2.47
CA PHE A 91 5.26 13.19 -2.04
C PHE A 91 3.99 12.60 -2.65
N ILE A 92 4.01 11.30 -2.87
CA ILE A 92 2.87 10.54 -3.38
C ILE A 92 2.66 9.36 -2.44
N VAL A 93 1.44 9.20 -1.91
CA VAL A 93 1.11 8.13 -0.96
C VAL A 93 0.05 7.22 -1.55
N SER A 94 0.31 5.91 -1.47
CA SER A 94 -0.57 4.88 -2.04
C SER A 94 -0.91 3.82 -1.00
N PRO A 95 -2.15 3.31 -0.96
CA PRO A 95 -2.55 2.19 -0.10
C PRO A 95 -2.26 0.83 -0.73
N SER A 96 -1.15 0.69 -1.45
CA SER A 96 -0.86 -0.57 -2.15
C SER A 96 0.65 -0.82 -2.29
N GLY A 97 1.12 -1.87 -1.63
CA GLY A 97 2.50 -2.31 -1.76
C GLY A 97 2.85 -2.78 -3.17
N SER A 98 1.91 -3.39 -3.90
CA SER A 98 2.15 -3.87 -5.26
C SER A 98 2.23 -2.74 -6.28
N CYS A 99 1.33 -1.77 -6.23
CA CYS A 99 1.36 -0.62 -7.14
C CYS A 99 2.56 0.29 -6.86
N THR A 100 2.86 0.56 -5.58
CA THR A 100 4.06 1.31 -5.19
C THR A 100 5.33 0.60 -5.64
N GLY A 101 5.41 -0.72 -5.44
CA GLY A 101 6.53 -1.55 -5.90
C GLY A 101 6.70 -1.56 -7.42
N MET A 102 5.59 -1.61 -8.17
CA MET A 102 5.60 -1.49 -9.64
C MET A 102 6.23 -0.17 -10.07
N ILE A 103 5.80 0.93 -9.50
CA ILE A 103 6.28 2.27 -9.85
C ILE A 103 7.74 2.43 -9.42
N HIS A 104 8.06 2.10 -8.17
CA HIS A 104 9.38 2.29 -7.62
C HIS A 104 10.45 1.48 -8.36
N HIS A 105 10.14 0.22 -8.69
CA HIS A 105 11.13 -0.72 -9.20
C HIS A 105 11.14 -0.85 -10.72
N TYR A 106 9.96 -0.82 -11.38
CA TYR A 106 9.86 -1.14 -12.80
C TYR A 106 9.66 0.06 -13.73
N TYR A 107 9.19 1.23 -13.26
CA TYR A 107 9.05 2.39 -14.13
C TYR A 107 10.35 2.85 -14.78
N PRO A 108 11.50 2.90 -14.06
CA PRO A 108 12.77 3.20 -14.72
C PRO A 108 13.11 2.21 -15.84
N SER A 109 12.80 0.94 -15.68
CA SER A 109 13.08 -0.07 -16.70
C SER A 109 12.17 0.02 -17.93
N LEU A 110 10.91 0.47 -17.74
CA LEU A 110 9.98 0.71 -18.85
C LEU A 110 10.49 1.80 -19.81
N PHE A 111 11.23 2.76 -19.30
CA PHE A 111 11.72 3.92 -20.07
C PHE A 111 13.24 3.92 -20.28
N LYS A 112 13.90 2.75 -20.18
CA LYS A 112 15.36 2.64 -20.28
C LYS A 112 15.94 3.21 -21.59
N ASP A 113 15.18 3.15 -22.69
CA ASP A 113 15.56 3.61 -24.01
C ASP A 113 15.10 5.05 -24.33
N ASP A 114 14.46 5.74 -23.37
CA ASP A 114 14.00 7.14 -23.46
C ASP A 114 14.60 7.96 -22.31
N PRO A 115 15.73 8.67 -22.51
CA PRO A 115 16.44 9.35 -21.43
C PRO A 115 15.61 10.40 -20.69
N VAL A 116 14.69 11.07 -21.39
CA VAL A 116 13.82 12.09 -20.78
C VAL A 116 12.81 11.43 -19.85
N MET A 117 12.12 10.42 -20.34
CA MET A 117 11.14 9.70 -19.54
C MET A 117 11.79 8.87 -18.43
N LEU A 118 12.99 8.33 -18.64
CA LEU A 118 13.76 7.65 -17.59
C LEU A 118 14.07 8.56 -16.42
N THR A 119 14.45 9.82 -16.69
CA THR A 119 14.69 10.82 -15.64
C THR A 119 13.41 11.07 -14.84
N LYS A 120 12.30 11.37 -15.52
CA LYS A 120 10.99 11.56 -14.88
C LYS A 120 10.55 10.32 -14.07
N ALA A 121 10.73 9.12 -14.61
CA ALA A 121 10.38 7.88 -13.91
C ALA A 121 11.19 7.68 -12.62
N ARG A 122 12.49 8.02 -12.62
CA ARG A 122 13.35 7.97 -11.44
C ARG A 122 12.94 8.99 -10.38
N GLU A 123 12.63 10.22 -10.78
CA GLU A 123 12.14 11.26 -9.88
C GLU A 123 10.81 10.85 -9.24
N PHE A 124 9.89 10.35 -10.04
CA PHE A 124 8.60 9.84 -9.55
C PHE A 124 8.77 8.68 -8.58
N SER A 125 9.63 7.71 -8.91
CA SER A 125 9.94 6.58 -8.04
C SER A 125 10.52 7.00 -6.68
N GLY A 126 11.25 8.12 -6.64
CA GLY A 126 11.79 8.67 -5.39
C GLY A 126 10.78 9.42 -4.53
N LYS A 127 9.60 9.73 -5.07
CA LYS A 127 8.55 10.50 -4.37
C LYS A 127 7.38 9.62 -3.88
N ILE A 128 7.25 8.37 -4.36
CA ILE A 128 6.12 7.51 -4.02
C ILE A 128 6.44 6.60 -2.83
N TYR A 129 5.50 6.54 -1.91
CA TYR A 129 5.56 5.73 -0.68
C TYR A 129 4.28 4.91 -0.51
N GLU A 130 4.43 3.73 0.03
CA GLU A 130 3.28 3.00 0.59
C GLU A 130 2.84 3.68 1.90
N PHE A 131 1.58 3.57 2.23
CA PHE A 131 0.94 4.29 3.33
C PHE A 131 1.63 4.11 4.69
N SER A 132 1.93 2.87 5.07
CA SER A 132 2.62 2.59 6.35
C SER A 132 4.05 3.11 6.36
N GLN A 133 4.75 2.96 5.24
CA GLN A 133 6.09 3.51 5.03
C GLN A 133 6.08 5.04 5.15
N PHE A 134 5.09 5.72 4.57
CA PHE A 134 4.98 7.17 4.67
C PHE A 134 4.73 7.64 6.11
N LEU A 135 3.80 6.99 6.82
CA LEU A 135 3.54 7.31 8.22
C LEU A 135 4.79 7.17 9.09
N VAL A 136 5.47 6.04 9.00
CA VAL A 136 6.58 5.72 9.93
C VAL A 136 7.87 6.43 9.50
N ASN A 137 8.26 6.30 8.23
CA ASN A 137 9.59 6.73 7.78
C ASN A 137 9.63 8.21 7.36
N VAL A 138 8.50 8.79 6.93
CA VAL A 138 8.44 10.19 6.50
C VAL A 138 7.88 11.08 7.60
N LEU A 139 6.74 10.71 8.20
CA LEU A 139 6.10 11.50 9.25
C LEU A 139 6.62 11.18 10.67
N GLY A 140 7.32 10.06 10.88
CA GLY A 140 7.78 9.61 12.19
C GLY A 140 6.64 9.20 13.12
N VAL A 141 5.49 8.83 12.57
CA VAL A 141 4.27 8.50 13.32
C VAL A 141 4.12 6.99 13.42
N THR A 142 4.21 6.47 14.63
CA THR A 142 3.97 5.05 14.94
C THR A 142 2.73 4.82 15.81
N ASP A 143 2.28 5.84 16.55
CA ASP A 143 1.06 5.81 17.38
C ASP A 143 0.09 6.90 16.92
N ILE A 144 -1.06 6.50 16.44
CA ILE A 144 -2.17 7.41 16.06
C ILE A 144 -3.29 7.41 17.11
N GLY A 145 -3.08 6.76 18.24
CA GLY A 145 -4.04 6.64 19.32
C GLY A 145 -5.20 5.70 19.02
N ALA A 146 -5.09 4.74 18.13
CA ALA A 146 -6.15 3.80 17.81
C ALA A 146 -6.41 2.79 18.94
N HIS A 147 -7.67 2.30 19.02
CA HIS A 147 -8.09 1.23 19.93
C HIS A 147 -8.92 0.23 19.13
N PHE A 148 -8.48 -1.04 19.09
CA PHE A 148 -9.12 -2.09 18.29
C PHE A 148 -9.02 -3.45 19.02
N PRO A 149 -9.98 -3.81 19.89
CA PRO A 149 -9.89 -4.94 20.80
C PRO A 149 -10.26 -6.27 20.13
N HIS A 150 -9.47 -6.69 19.16
CA HIS A 150 -9.64 -7.91 18.40
C HIS A 150 -8.31 -8.67 18.24
N LYS A 151 -8.42 -9.99 18.01
CA LYS A 151 -7.30 -10.82 17.62
C LYS A 151 -7.02 -10.64 16.13
N VAL A 152 -5.84 -10.17 15.80
CA VAL A 152 -5.46 -9.71 14.45
C VAL A 152 -4.23 -10.44 13.95
N THR A 153 -4.26 -10.87 12.70
CA THR A 153 -3.07 -11.30 11.96
C THR A 153 -2.80 -10.40 10.77
N TYR A 154 -1.55 -10.37 10.28
CA TYR A 154 -1.14 -9.45 9.23
C TYR A 154 -0.51 -10.17 8.04
N HIS A 155 -1.03 -9.91 6.83
CA HIS A 155 -0.45 -10.37 5.56
C HIS A 155 0.35 -9.25 4.89
N PRO A 156 1.70 -9.33 4.87
CA PRO A 156 2.52 -8.42 4.10
C PRO A 156 2.39 -8.74 2.60
N SER A 157 2.29 -7.71 1.78
CA SER A 157 2.35 -7.87 0.32
C SER A 157 3.75 -8.31 -0.10
N CYS A 158 3.84 -9.29 -1.01
CA CYS A 158 5.13 -9.76 -1.52
C CYS A 158 5.94 -8.65 -2.23
N HIS A 159 5.28 -7.72 -2.92
CA HIS A 159 5.94 -6.56 -3.50
C HIS A 159 6.34 -5.53 -2.43
N GLY A 160 5.51 -5.35 -1.40
CA GLY A 160 5.85 -4.50 -0.24
C GLY A 160 7.13 -4.98 0.44
N THR A 161 7.24 -6.28 0.72
CA THR A 161 8.41 -6.85 1.41
C THR A 161 9.64 -6.98 0.50
N ARG A 162 9.48 -7.50 -0.73
CA ARG A 162 10.61 -7.85 -1.60
C ARG A 162 11.12 -6.69 -2.44
N LEU A 163 10.25 -5.77 -2.89
CA LEU A 163 10.64 -4.65 -3.74
C LEU A 163 10.84 -3.35 -2.93
N LEU A 164 10.03 -3.11 -1.90
CA LEU A 164 10.08 -1.88 -1.11
C LEU A 164 10.80 -2.07 0.23
N GLY A 165 11.05 -3.30 0.65
CA GLY A 165 11.70 -3.60 1.93
C GLY A 165 10.83 -3.30 3.17
N ILE A 166 9.53 -3.10 2.98
CA ILE A 166 8.58 -2.78 4.06
C ILE A 166 8.31 -4.05 4.88
N LYS A 167 8.79 -4.07 6.11
CA LYS A 167 8.61 -5.19 7.03
C LYS A 167 8.13 -4.74 8.41
N GLU A 168 8.79 -3.75 8.97
CA GLU A 168 8.58 -3.29 10.35
C GLU A 168 7.51 -2.21 10.46
N GLU A 169 7.34 -1.36 9.45
CA GLU A 169 6.47 -0.20 9.51
C GLU A 169 5.01 -0.56 9.86
N PRO A 170 4.37 -1.54 9.18
CA PRO A 170 3.02 -1.97 9.54
C PRO A 170 2.95 -2.58 10.94
N ARG A 171 3.98 -3.34 11.34
CA ARG A 171 4.05 -3.98 12.66
C ARG A 171 4.20 -2.96 13.78
N GLN A 172 5.01 -1.92 13.57
CA GLN A 172 5.13 -0.81 14.52
C GLN A 172 3.80 -0.08 14.71
N LEU A 173 3.06 0.18 13.64
CA LEU A 173 1.73 0.78 13.72
C LEU A 173 0.75 -0.12 14.49
N LEU A 174 0.71 -1.42 14.17
CA LEU A 174 -0.15 -2.40 14.85
C LEU A 174 0.21 -2.56 16.33
N ALA A 175 1.48 -2.59 16.67
CA ALA A 175 1.95 -2.73 18.06
C ALA A 175 1.51 -1.56 18.96
N ASN A 176 1.23 -0.39 18.40
CA ASN A 176 0.74 0.78 19.12
C ASN A 176 -0.80 0.89 19.17
N VAL A 177 -1.53 -0.03 18.51
CA VAL A 177 -3.00 -0.08 18.61
C VAL A 177 -3.40 -0.70 19.95
N LYS A 178 -4.13 0.03 20.76
CA LYS A 178 -4.58 -0.45 22.08
C LYS A 178 -5.62 -1.55 21.96
N GLY A 179 -5.50 -2.57 22.78
CA GLY A 179 -6.45 -3.68 22.85
C GLY A 179 -6.28 -4.76 21.78
N ILE A 180 -5.37 -4.55 20.81
CA ILE A 180 -5.10 -5.56 19.79
C ILE A 180 -4.38 -6.77 20.40
N GLU A 181 -4.79 -7.97 20.03
CA GLU A 181 -4.04 -9.21 20.22
C GLU A 181 -3.41 -9.58 18.88
N PHE A 182 -2.15 -9.21 18.70
CA PHE A 182 -1.45 -9.46 17.43
C PHE A 182 -0.84 -10.85 17.40
N VAL A 183 -1.16 -11.63 16.36
CA VAL A 183 -0.57 -12.95 16.07
C VAL A 183 0.09 -12.90 14.71
N GLU A 184 1.38 -13.20 14.67
CA GLU A 184 2.11 -13.23 13.39
C GLU A 184 1.58 -14.35 12.49
N LEU A 185 1.40 -14.06 11.21
CA LEU A 185 0.94 -15.02 10.23
C LEU A 185 2.04 -16.04 9.92
N PRO A 186 1.81 -17.36 10.07
CA PRO A 186 2.77 -18.36 9.60
C PRO A 186 3.06 -18.16 8.12
N PHE A 187 4.33 -18.31 7.73
CA PHE A 187 4.78 -18.11 6.34
C PHE A 187 4.26 -16.80 5.73
N ALA A 188 4.35 -15.71 6.50
CA ALA A 188 3.79 -14.41 6.15
C ALA A 188 4.26 -13.90 4.78
N GLU A 189 5.53 -14.14 4.42
CA GLU A 189 6.14 -13.66 3.16
C GLU A 189 5.73 -14.49 1.91
N ASP A 190 4.98 -15.59 2.07
CA ASP A 190 4.48 -16.36 0.95
C ASP A 190 3.42 -15.61 0.17
N CYS A 191 3.44 -15.76 -1.16
CA CYS A 191 2.54 -15.04 -2.05
C CYS A 191 1.08 -15.49 -1.83
N CYS A 192 0.16 -14.51 -1.89
CA CYS A 192 -1.28 -14.76 -1.80
C CYS A 192 -1.88 -15.39 -3.08
N GLY A 193 -1.09 -15.53 -4.15
CA GLY A 193 -1.56 -16.10 -5.42
C GLY A 193 -2.32 -15.13 -6.34
N PHE A 194 -2.59 -13.88 -5.96
CA PHE A 194 -3.37 -12.96 -6.80
C PHE A 194 -2.65 -12.61 -8.11
N GLY A 195 -1.50 -11.94 -8.05
CA GLY A 195 -0.68 -11.58 -9.21
C GLY A 195 -1.41 -10.85 -10.35
N GLY A 196 -2.57 -10.23 -10.09
CA GLY A 196 -3.40 -9.58 -11.10
C GLY A 196 -3.93 -10.57 -12.14
N THR A 197 -3.44 -10.48 -13.38
CA THR A 197 -3.81 -11.39 -14.48
C THR A 197 -3.38 -12.84 -14.24
N PHE A 198 -2.42 -13.10 -13.35
CA PHE A 198 -1.97 -14.44 -12.99
C PHE A 198 -3.11 -15.28 -12.39
N ALA A 199 -3.91 -14.70 -11.50
CA ALA A 199 -5.05 -15.40 -10.90
C ALA A 199 -6.09 -15.88 -11.93
N VAL A 200 -6.18 -15.21 -13.08
CA VAL A 200 -7.08 -15.59 -14.16
C VAL A 200 -6.42 -16.57 -15.14
N LYS A 201 -5.18 -16.29 -15.54
CA LYS A 201 -4.47 -17.09 -16.56
C LYS A 201 -3.93 -18.42 -16.01
N MET A 202 -3.62 -18.47 -14.72
CA MET A 202 -3.04 -19.62 -14.02
C MET A 202 -3.87 -19.98 -12.79
N SER A 203 -5.18 -20.09 -13.00
CA SER A 203 -6.19 -20.19 -11.92
C SER A 203 -5.97 -21.38 -10.97
N GLU A 204 -5.50 -22.53 -11.49
CA GLU A 204 -5.22 -23.70 -10.66
C GLU A 204 -4.06 -23.45 -9.69
N ILE A 205 -2.96 -22.83 -10.19
CA ILE A 205 -1.79 -22.52 -9.36
C ILE A 205 -2.16 -21.42 -8.35
N SER A 206 -2.83 -20.36 -8.81
CA SER A 206 -3.32 -19.29 -7.94
C SER A 206 -4.24 -19.82 -6.85
N GLY A 207 -5.13 -20.75 -7.23
CA GLY A 207 -6.05 -21.41 -6.31
C GLY A 207 -5.32 -22.20 -5.21
N ALA A 208 -4.31 -22.99 -5.57
CA ALA A 208 -3.50 -23.73 -4.60
C ALA A 208 -2.73 -22.79 -3.66
N MET A 209 -2.14 -21.71 -4.18
CA MET A 209 -1.41 -20.71 -3.38
C MET A 209 -2.31 -19.99 -2.37
N VAL A 210 -3.52 -19.59 -2.79
CA VAL A 210 -4.44 -18.89 -1.87
C VAL A 210 -5.06 -19.85 -0.85
N GLU A 211 -5.27 -21.12 -1.21
CA GLU A 211 -5.72 -22.15 -0.28
C GLU A 211 -4.71 -22.34 0.86
N GLU A 212 -3.44 -22.54 0.54
CA GLU A 212 -2.36 -22.65 1.53
C GLU A 212 -2.31 -21.39 2.41
N LYS A 213 -2.37 -20.19 1.82
CA LYS A 213 -2.37 -18.94 2.58
C LYS A 213 -3.59 -18.84 3.54
N VAL A 214 -4.75 -19.29 3.11
CA VAL A 214 -5.96 -19.31 3.95
C VAL A 214 -5.81 -20.29 5.13
N GLN A 215 -5.17 -21.46 4.95
CA GLN A 215 -4.89 -22.35 6.06
C GLN A 215 -4.01 -21.68 7.12
N HIS A 216 -2.94 -20.98 6.70
CA HIS A 216 -2.11 -20.22 7.64
C HIS A 216 -2.88 -19.12 8.37
N VAL A 217 -3.84 -18.45 7.71
CA VAL A 217 -4.72 -17.47 8.38
C VAL A 217 -5.60 -18.16 9.44
N ILE A 218 -6.18 -19.31 9.10
CA ILE A 218 -7.04 -20.07 10.02
C ILE A 218 -6.26 -20.57 11.25
N GLU A 219 -5.01 -21.01 11.06
CA GLU A 219 -4.13 -21.47 12.14
C GLU A 219 -3.86 -20.38 13.19
N THR A 220 -3.94 -19.10 12.83
CA THR A 220 -3.77 -18.01 13.80
C THR A 220 -4.96 -17.84 14.73
N GLU A 221 -6.12 -18.39 14.39
CA GLU A 221 -7.40 -18.14 15.06
C GLU A 221 -7.76 -16.66 15.16
N ALA A 222 -7.23 -15.84 14.24
CA ALA A 222 -7.49 -14.40 14.21
C ALA A 222 -8.92 -14.11 13.75
N GLU A 223 -9.54 -13.13 14.41
CA GLU A 223 -10.86 -12.60 14.01
C GLU A 223 -10.73 -11.72 12.76
N VAL A 224 -9.55 -11.07 12.62
CA VAL A 224 -9.30 -10.08 11.56
C VAL A 224 -7.97 -10.36 10.86
N LEU A 225 -8.02 -10.43 9.53
CA LEU A 225 -6.84 -10.40 8.67
C LEU A 225 -6.64 -8.98 8.16
N VAL A 226 -5.48 -8.42 8.42
CA VAL A 226 -5.07 -7.09 7.95
C VAL A 226 -3.96 -7.20 6.92
N GLY A 227 -3.89 -6.27 5.98
CA GLY A 227 -2.80 -6.20 5.02
C GLY A 227 -2.63 -4.79 4.44
N MET A 228 -1.59 -4.62 3.61
CA MET A 228 -1.25 -3.36 2.95
C MET A 228 -1.62 -3.32 1.46
N ASP A 229 -2.35 -4.32 0.96
CA ASP A 229 -2.63 -4.45 -0.47
C ASP A 229 -3.98 -5.11 -0.72
N MET A 230 -4.91 -4.35 -1.31
CA MET A 230 -6.26 -4.84 -1.55
C MET A 230 -6.31 -5.97 -2.58
N GLY A 231 -5.35 -6.09 -3.48
CA GLY A 231 -5.28 -7.23 -4.40
C GLY A 231 -5.06 -8.55 -3.64
N CYS A 232 -4.14 -8.56 -2.68
CA CYS A 232 -3.92 -9.71 -1.81
C CYS A 232 -5.15 -10.00 -0.94
N LEU A 233 -5.67 -8.97 -0.29
CA LEU A 233 -6.82 -9.09 0.63
C LEU A 233 -8.09 -9.56 -0.08
N MET A 234 -8.32 -9.10 -1.31
CA MET A 234 -9.44 -9.56 -2.14
C MET A 234 -9.34 -11.06 -2.44
N ASN A 235 -8.15 -11.55 -2.82
CA ASN A 235 -7.93 -12.95 -3.15
C ASN A 235 -8.10 -13.85 -1.91
N ILE A 236 -7.42 -13.52 -0.80
CA ILE A 236 -7.51 -14.27 0.45
C ILE A 236 -8.94 -14.21 1.02
N GLY A 237 -9.55 -13.03 1.07
CA GLY A 237 -10.91 -12.84 1.56
C GLY A 237 -11.96 -13.53 0.69
N GLY A 238 -11.75 -13.62 -0.62
CA GLY A 238 -12.57 -14.39 -1.53
C GLY A 238 -12.54 -15.89 -1.19
N ARG A 239 -11.35 -16.43 -0.96
CA ARG A 239 -11.18 -17.85 -0.59
C ARG A 239 -11.74 -18.14 0.81
N LEU A 240 -11.49 -17.29 1.80
CA LEU A 240 -12.08 -17.41 3.15
C LEU A 240 -13.61 -17.49 3.09
N ARG A 241 -14.26 -16.61 2.31
CA ARG A 241 -15.72 -16.64 2.11
C ARG A 241 -16.20 -17.91 1.42
N TYR A 242 -15.48 -18.35 0.40
CA TYR A 242 -15.78 -19.59 -0.32
C TYR A 242 -15.75 -20.81 0.61
N GLU A 243 -14.82 -20.85 1.57
CA GLU A 243 -14.70 -21.91 2.59
C GLU A 243 -15.61 -21.69 3.81
N GLY A 244 -16.46 -20.68 3.80
CA GLY A 244 -17.38 -20.40 4.92
C GLY A 244 -16.70 -19.90 6.20
N LYS A 245 -15.46 -19.40 6.11
CA LYS A 245 -14.71 -18.90 7.28
C LYS A 245 -15.11 -17.47 7.63
N GLN A 246 -15.27 -17.20 8.92
CA GLN A 246 -15.74 -15.93 9.46
C GLN A 246 -14.56 -15.05 9.90
N VAL A 247 -13.59 -14.82 9.03
CA VAL A 247 -12.47 -13.90 9.26
C VAL A 247 -12.77 -12.59 8.55
N ARG A 248 -12.80 -11.48 9.29
CA ARG A 248 -12.93 -10.15 8.71
C ARG A 248 -11.62 -9.77 8.01
N VAL A 249 -11.73 -9.27 6.78
CA VAL A 249 -10.55 -8.85 5.99
C VAL A 249 -10.61 -7.35 5.75
N MET A 250 -9.53 -6.64 6.08
CA MET A 250 -9.49 -5.18 5.97
C MET A 250 -8.07 -4.67 5.70
N HIS A 251 -8.00 -3.51 5.10
CA HIS A 251 -6.73 -2.80 4.89
C HIS A 251 -6.21 -2.21 6.21
N LEU A 252 -4.89 -2.07 6.36
CA LEU A 252 -4.28 -1.44 7.54
C LEU A 252 -4.85 -0.05 7.81
N ALA A 253 -5.07 0.76 6.77
CA ALA A 253 -5.67 2.08 6.91
C ALA A 253 -7.09 2.02 7.49
N GLU A 254 -7.90 1.02 7.12
CA GLU A 254 -9.25 0.84 7.65
C GLU A 254 -9.22 0.48 9.14
N LEU A 255 -8.35 -0.47 9.55
CA LEU A 255 -8.18 -0.82 10.97
C LEU A 255 -7.79 0.41 11.79
N LEU A 256 -6.77 1.13 11.36
CA LEU A 256 -6.28 2.30 12.06
C LEU A 256 -7.35 3.38 12.16
N HIS A 257 -8.10 3.63 11.09
CA HIS A 257 -9.16 4.64 11.07
C HIS A 257 -10.35 4.24 11.97
N GLU A 258 -10.77 2.97 11.91
CA GLU A 258 -11.83 2.45 12.79
C GLU A 258 -11.42 2.57 14.25
N GLY A 259 -10.18 2.21 14.58
CA GLY A 259 -9.65 2.31 15.93
C GLY A 259 -9.59 3.74 16.50
N VAL A 260 -9.42 4.75 15.63
CA VAL A 260 -9.49 6.17 16.05
C VAL A 260 -10.92 6.61 16.28
N LYS A 261 -11.88 6.19 15.43
CA LYS A 261 -13.31 6.54 15.56
C LYS A 261 -13.95 6.05 16.84
N GLN A 262 -13.53 4.90 17.37
CA GLN A 262 -14.12 4.32 18.60
C GLN A 262 -13.80 5.16 19.87
N LYS A 263 -12.98 6.19 19.77
CA LYS A 263 -12.65 7.10 20.89
C LYS A 263 -13.54 8.33 21.01
N VAL A 264 -14.41 8.58 20.04
CA VAL A 264 -15.36 9.70 20.02
C VAL A 264 -16.74 9.18 20.38
#